data_f30c9d92afa722a3dd1965388e5cc701
#
_entry.id   f30c9d92afa722a3dd1965388e5cc701
#
_cell.length_a   1.000
_cell.length_b   1.000
_cell.length_c   1.000
_cell.angle_alpha   90.00
_cell.angle_beta   90.00
_cell.angle_gamma   90.00
#
_symmetry.space_group_name_H-M   'P 1'
#
loop_
_entity.id
_entity.type
_entity.pdbx_description
1 polymer ?
#
loop_
_entity_poly.entity_id
_entity_poly.type
_entity_poly.pdbx_seq_one_letter_code
_entity_poly.pdbx_strand_id
1 'polypeptide(L)'
;CAAGTMSISYACDLIRLGRGEIFLAGGTDAFSSLAYAGFNALHALSASPCSPLNHSNGISLGEGAGVLVVEEYEHAIRRSAKIYCEVAGWGVSSDAFHITAPQPQGEGQMAALHRAMVNAGTEAGDIGYINAHGTGTAKNDAAEFLSLHTLFEGAAPSVSSTKSMTGHCLGAAGAIEAVLSVKALTENTVLPTTGYAPEDLAPLAEKAGNLDCVVNVAHERELENVMSNSFAFGGTNASIIFSKKPHPAEQTGKRRICVTGIGELLSEADGTASVQRELTPEDFGARDVKLGFYRKLDRFSQMQVLSGVDALRDAGFTINADNASRVGSTIGTADGPMAEITSFQKTVCEKGPAAGSAFSFPHTVYNAAGGYLSIFTGLKGFCATIANGTQAGLQSVICACDELRSGAVDAVLAAGTDENSENITEVYSHLPLPGHVVGEGCVTMLLEDAAAAQARGARIYAEILGYAGTHQAARYGSEPAQEQVDRTLAEALQDAGLTAVDRLFTA
;
A
#
# COMPACT_ATOMS: atom_id res chain seq x y z
N CYS A 1 -1.50 7.62 -0.17
CA CYS A 1 -2.94 7.94 0.00
C CYS A 1 -3.79 6.70 0.28
N ALA A 2 -3.30 5.48 -0.05
CA ALA A 2 -4.02 4.22 0.16
C ALA A 2 -3.65 3.49 1.46
N ALA A 3 -2.65 3.95 2.22
CA ALA A 3 -2.13 3.26 3.40
C ALA A 3 -3.21 2.97 4.45
N GLY A 4 -4.11 3.92 4.73
CA GLY A 4 -5.20 3.73 5.68
C GLY A 4 -6.18 2.63 5.26
N THR A 5 -6.59 2.59 4.00
CA THR A 5 -7.44 1.52 3.45
C THR A 5 -6.73 0.18 3.47
N MET A 6 -5.45 0.15 3.05
CA MET A 6 -4.65 -1.07 3.03
C MET A 6 -4.41 -1.64 4.44
N SER A 7 -4.23 -0.78 5.46
CA SER A 7 -4.07 -1.26 6.84
C SER A 7 -5.32 -1.96 7.36
N ILE A 8 -6.51 -1.46 7.00
CA ILE A 8 -7.80 -2.09 7.36
C ILE A 8 -7.96 -3.41 6.60
N SER A 9 -7.67 -3.42 5.30
CA SER A 9 -7.73 -4.63 4.47
C SER A 9 -6.80 -5.72 4.99
N TYR A 10 -5.55 -5.37 5.31
CA TYR A 10 -4.57 -6.32 5.84
C TYR A 10 -4.97 -6.87 7.21
N ALA A 11 -5.55 -6.04 8.09
CA ALA A 11 -6.09 -6.52 9.35
C ALA A 11 -7.21 -7.58 9.14
N CYS A 12 -8.05 -7.40 8.12
CA CYS A 12 -9.07 -8.39 7.75
C CYS A 12 -8.44 -9.68 7.21
N ASP A 13 -7.38 -9.59 6.39
CA ASP A 13 -6.63 -10.77 5.94
C ASP A 13 -6.02 -11.53 7.12
N LEU A 14 -5.43 -10.84 8.09
CA LEU A 14 -4.88 -11.46 9.30
C LEU A 14 -5.97 -12.19 10.11
N ILE A 15 -7.16 -11.62 10.24
CA ILE A 15 -8.30 -12.27 10.89
C ILE A 15 -8.73 -13.53 10.11
N ARG A 16 -8.89 -13.43 8.79
CA ARG A 16 -9.28 -14.56 7.92
C ARG A 16 -8.26 -15.69 7.94
N LEU A 17 -6.98 -15.35 8.10
CA LEU A 17 -5.87 -16.31 8.22
C LEU A 17 -5.71 -16.86 9.65
N GLY A 18 -6.52 -16.41 10.62
CA GLY A 18 -6.47 -16.86 12.01
C GLY A 18 -5.23 -16.35 12.78
N ARG A 19 -4.64 -15.22 12.35
CA ARG A 19 -3.46 -14.61 12.97
C ARG A 19 -3.81 -13.78 14.22
N GLY A 20 -5.08 -13.46 14.41
CA GLY A 20 -5.59 -12.73 15.56
C GLY A 20 -7.09 -12.52 15.46
N GLU A 21 -7.72 -12.17 16.56
CA GLU A 21 -9.17 -11.96 16.64
C GLU A 21 -9.56 -10.48 16.66
N ILE A 22 -8.65 -9.57 17.06
CA ILE A 22 -8.91 -8.13 17.17
C ILE A 22 -7.69 -7.34 16.70
N PHE A 23 -7.93 -6.35 15.83
CA PHE A 23 -6.91 -5.40 15.38
C PHE A 23 -7.39 -3.96 15.48
N LEU A 24 -6.49 -3.05 15.83
CA LEU A 24 -6.65 -1.63 15.62
C LEU A 24 -6.04 -1.28 14.26
N ALA A 25 -6.86 -0.94 13.30
CA ALA A 25 -6.44 -0.67 11.94
C ALA A 25 -6.85 0.73 11.50
N GLY A 26 -5.97 1.45 10.84
CA GLY A 26 -6.28 2.82 10.43
C GLY A 26 -5.08 3.55 9.83
N GLY A 27 -5.16 4.86 9.86
CA GLY A 27 -4.11 5.75 9.38
C GLY A 27 -4.13 7.07 10.11
N THR A 28 -2.96 7.66 10.22
CA THR A 28 -2.76 9.02 10.78
C THR A 28 -1.78 9.78 9.91
N ASP A 29 -2.02 11.06 9.73
CA ASP A 29 -1.11 11.95 9.03
C ASP A 29 -1.23 13.35 9.61
N ALA A 30 -0.09 13.98 9.87
CA ALA A 30 -0.01 15.34 10.37
C ALA A 30 0.38 16.28 9.23
N PHE A 31 -0.12 17.51 9.25
CA PHE A 31 0.28 18.52 8.27
C PHE A 31 1.78 18.78 8.34
N SER A 32 2.45 18.66 7.21
CA SER A 32 3.90 18.80 7.08
C SER A 32 4.26 19.85 6.04
N SER A 33 5.20 20.72 6.39
CA SER A 33 5.77 21.69 5.43
C SER A 33 6.50 21.02 4.28
N LEU A 34 7.08 19.84 4.51
CA LEU A 34 7.73 19.02 3.48
C LEU A 34 6.71 18.52 2.47
N ALA A 35 5.61 17.90 2.93
CA ALA A 35 4.53 17.44 2.07
C ALA A 35 3.91 18.61 1.30
N TYR A 36 3.63 19.74 1.98
CA TYR A 36 3.10 20.95 1.33
C TYR A 36 4.02 21.46 0.22
N ALA A 37 5.32 21.61 0.49
CA ALA A 37 6.30 22.05 -0.50
C ALA A 37 6.40 21.09 -1.69
N GLY A 38 6.32 19.79 -1.43
CA GLY A 38 6.34 18.77 -2.45
C GLY A 38 5.12 18.83 -3.40
N PHE A 39 3.92 18.89 -2.86
CA PHE A 39 2.71 19.06 -3.69
C PHE A 39 2.65 20.41 -4.39
N ASN A 40 3.20 21.47 -3.76
CA ASN A 40 3.37 22.78 -4.42
C ASN A 40 4.31 22.68 -5.61
N ALA A 41 5.46 21.99 -5.47
CA ALA A 41 6.41 21.78 -6.55
C ALA A 41 5.80 20.99 -7.73
N LEU A 42 4.89 20.06 -7.46
CA LEU A 42 4.12 19.33 -8.48
C LEU A 42 3.01 20.18 -9.12
N HIS A 43 2.78 21.40 -8.67
CA HIS A 43 1.62 22.21 -9.07
C HIS A 43 0.29 21.49 -8.85
N ALA A 44 0.20 20.66 -7.81
CA ALA A 44 -0.97 19.86 -7.49
C ALA A 44 -1.89 20.49 -6.45
N LEU A 45 -1.45 21.59 -5.79
CA LEU A 45 -2.27 22.28 -4.80
C LEU A 45 -3.29 23.21 -5.47
N SER A 46 -4.50 23.25 -4.92
CA SER A 46 -5.51 24.22 -5.28
C SER A 46 -5.27 25.55 -4.55
N ALA A 47 -5.49 26.67 -5.24
CA ALA A 47 -5.47 28.01 -4.65
C ALA A 47 -6.75 28.36 -3.87
N SER A 48 -7.80 27.56 -4.01
CA SER A 48 -9.08 27.63 -3.31
C SER A 48 -9.38 26.29 -2.64
N PRO A 49 -10.39 26.17 -1.79
CA PRO A 49 -10.82 24.84 -1.32
C PRO A 49 -10.97 23.88 -2.50
N CYS A 50 -10.46 22.64 -2.36
CA CYS A 50 -10.52 21.69 -3.44
C CYS A 50 -11.97 21.38 -3.84
N SER A 51 -12.18 21.19 -5.13
CA SER A 51 -13.49 20.90 -5.71
C SER A 51 -13.43 19.58 -6.47
N PRO A 52 -13.43 18.45 -5.73
CA PRO A 52 -13.35 17.12 -6.31
C PRO A 52 -14.52 16.87 -7.25
N LEU A 53 -14.22 16.13 -8.34
CA LEU A 53 -15.20 15.72 -9.35
C LEU A 53 -15.87 16.88 -10.09
N ASN A 54 -15.51 18.14 -9.78
CA ASN A 54 -16.02 19.36 -10.40
C ASN A 54 -14.94 20.06 -11.23
N HIS A 55 -14.37 21.15 -10.71
CA HIS A 55 -13.31 21.89 -11.41
C HIS A 55 -11.99 21.15 -11.45
N SER A 56 -11.73 20.28 -10.46
CA SER A 56 -10.54 19.42 -10.39
C SER A 56 -9.23 20.22 -10.59
N ASN A 57 -9.13 21.37 -9.89
CA ASN A 57 -8.06 22.36 -10.02
C ASN A 57 -6.89 22.13 -9.05
N GLY A 58 -6.91 21.05 -8.29
CA GLY A 58 -5.87 20.66 -7.35
C GLY A 58 -6.43 20.18 -6.02
N ILE A 59 -5.51 19.72 -5.15
CA ILE A 59 -5.84 19.23 -3.81
C ILE A 59 -5.77 20.34 -2.76
N SER A 60 -6.55 20.20 -1.70
CA SER A 60 -6.31 20.86 -0.42
C SER A 60 -5.75 19.83 0.54
N LEU A 61 -4.56 20.07 1.13
CA LEU A 61 -4.01 19.16 2.13
C LEU A 61 -4.80 19.30 3.44
N GLY A 62 -5.04 18.16 4.09
CA GLY A 62 -5.61 18.06 5.41
C GLY A 62 -4.70 17.28 6.36
N GLU A 63 -5.08 17.19 7.63
CA GLU A 63 -4.47 16.35 8.64
C GLU A 63 -5.55 15.63 9.44
N GLY A 64 -5.22 14.50 10.05
CA GLY A 64 -6.14 13.76 10.90
C GLY A 64 -5.76 12.32 11.07
N ALA A 65 -6.67 11.60 11.76
CA ALA A 65 -6.55 10.17 12.01
C ALA A 65 -7.92 9.50 11.93
N GLY A 66 -7.95 8.29 11.40
CA GLY A 66 -9.08 7.38 11.43
C GLY A 66 -8.62 6.01 11.89
N VAL A 67 -9.33 5.42 12.85
CA VAL A 67 -9.02 4.08 13.38
C VAL A 67 -10.31 3.29 13.53
N LEU A 68 -10.30 2.06 13.05
CA LEU A 68 -11.35 1.07 13.26
C LEU A 68 -10.83 -0.04 14.19
N VAL A 69 -11.70 -0.54 15.04
CA VAL A 69 -11.53 -1.83 15.70
C VAL A 69 -12.11 -2.87 14.74
N VAL A 70 -11.24 -3.67 14.15
CA VAL A 70 -11.63 -4.79 13.27
C VAL A 70 -11.55 -6.06 14.10
N GLU A 71 -12.65 -6.81 14.12
CA GLU A 71 -12.79 -7.94 15.03
C GLU A 71 -13.45 -9.12 14.31
N GLU A 72 -12.98 -10.33 14.63
CA GLU A 72 -13.58 -11.57 14.15
C GLU A 72 -15.05 -11.65 14.62
N TYR A 73 -15.93 -12.02 13.69
CA TYR A 73 -17.38 -11.91 13.90
C TYR A 73 -17.88 -12.72 15.11
N GLU A 74 -17.49 -14.00 15.22
CA GLU A 74 -17.92 -14.85 16.33
C GLU A 74 -17.31 -14.40 17.67
N HIS A 75 -16.10 -13.84 17.64
CA HIS A 75 -15.50 -13.23 18.82
C HIS A 75 -16.33 -12.01 19.29
N ALA A 76 -16.74 -11.14 18.37
CA ALA A 76 -17.59 -9.99 18.67
C ALA A 76 -18.95 -10.41 19.26
N ILE A 77 -19.57 -11.43 18.68
CA ILE A 77 -20.84 -11.99 19.19
C ILE A 77 -20.67 -12.57 20.59
N ARG A 78 -19.61 -13.38 20.84
CA ARG A 78 -19.35 -13.99 22.17
C ARG A 78 -19.26 -12.96 23.30
N ARG A 79 -18.68 -11.78 23.04
CA ARG A 79 -18.58 -10.70 24.02
C ARG A 79 -19.72 -9.67 23.98
N SER A 80 -20.73 -9.90 23.13
CA SER A 80 -21.88 -8.99 22.93
C SER A 80 -21.45 -7.57 22.49
N ALA A 81 -20.48 -7.50 21.57
CA ALA A 81 -20.02 -6.24 21.03
C ALA A 81 -21.10 -5.53 20.22
N LYS A 82 -21.06 -4.20 20.20
CA LYS A 82 -21.81 -3.45 19.19
C LYS A 82 -21.08 -3.57 17.85
N ILE A 83 -21.69 -4.25 16.90
CA ILE A 83 -21.22 -4.35 15.52
C ILE A 83 -21.86 -3.22 14.72
N TYR A 84 -21.04 -2.39 14.07
CA TYR A 84 -21.51 -1.33 13.18
C TYR A 84 -21.83 -1.88 11.78
N CYS A 85 -20.94 -2.68 11.24
CA CYS A 85 -21.05 -3.32 9.93
C CYS A 85 -20.01 -4.44 9.82
N GLU A 86 -20.06 -5.16 8.73
CA GLU A 86 -19.00 -6.07 8.29
C GLU A 86 -18.08 -5.36 7.29
N VAL A 87 -16.78 -5.65 7.33
CA VAL A 87 -15.87 -5.41 6.21
C VAL A 87 -16.02 -6.59 5.26
N ALA A 88 -16.91 -6.44 4.28
CA ALA A 88 -17.34 -7.54 3.44
C ALA A 88 -16.28 -7.96 2.40
N GLY A 89 -15.57 -6.98 1.83
CA GLY A 89 -14.56 -7.28 0.83
C GLY A 89 -13.62 -6.12 0.56
N TRP A 90 -12.47 -6.44 -0.01
CA TRP A 90 -11.46 -5.45 -0.40
C TRP A 90 -10.68 -5.93 -1.63
N GLY A 91 -10.04 -4.98 -2.32
CA GLY A 91 -9.19 -5.24 -3.46
C GLY A 91 -8.05 -4.26 -3.53
N VAL A 92 -6.87 -4.76 -3.83
CA VAL A 92 -5.65 -3.97 -4.06
C VAL A 92 -5.07 -4.29 -5.42
N SER A 93 -4.57 -3.29 -6.12
CA SER A 93 -3.90 -3.42 -7.41
C SER A 93 -2.79 -2.38 -7.59
N SER A 94 -1.99 -2.54 -8.63
CA SER A 94 -1.03 -1.53 -9.08
C SER A 94 -1.26 -1.15 -10.54
N ASP A 95 -1.07 0.13 -10.87
CA ASP A 95 -1.19 0.64 -12.24
C ASP A 95 -0.04 0.19 -13.14
N ALA A 96 1.15 0.02 -12.60
CA ALA A 96 2.39 -0.19 -13.36
C ALA A 96 2.59 0.83 -14.49
N PHE A 97 2.25 2.10 -14.25
CA PHE A 97 2.18 3.12 -15.30
C PHE A 97 3.09 4.33 -15.05
N HIS A 98 2.87 5.06 -13.95
CA HIS A 98 3.61 6.29 -13.64
C HIS A 98 3.67 6.52 -12.14
N ILE A 99 4.78 7.16 -11.66
CA ILE A 99 5.00 7.32 -10.21
C ILE A 99 4.01 8.27 -9.52
N THR A 100 3.50 9.29 -10.23
CA THR A 100 2.59 10.31 -9.66
C THR A 100 1.27 10.46 -10.39
N ALA A 101 1.07 9.83 -11.53
CA ALA A 101 -0.15 9.95 -12.32
C ALA A 101 -0.87 8.60 -12.42
N PRO A 102 -2.21 8.56 -12.29
CA PRO A 102 -2.97 7.35 -12.51
C PRO A 102 -2.90 6.92 -13.99
N GLN A 103 -3.15 5.66 -14.24
CA GLN A 103 -3.33 5.14 -15.58
C GLN A 103 -4.62 5.74 -16.18
N PRO A 104 -4.56 6.43 -17.33
CA PRO A 104 -5.68 7.27 -17.82
C PRO A 104 -6.99 6.52 -18.11
N GLN A 105 -6.90 5.22 -18.43
CA GLN A 105 -8.06 4.36 -18.67
C GLN A 105 -8.62 3.75 -17.37
N GLY A 106 -7.98 4.00 -16.20
CA GLY A 106 -8.43 3.52 -14.90
C GLY A 106 -8.36 2.00 -14.71
N GLU A 107 -7.53 1.30 -15.51
CA GLU A 107 -7.45 -0.17 -15.45
C GLU A 107 -7.11 -0.70 -14.04
N GLY A 108 -6.12 -0.08 -13.37
CA GLY A 108 -5.75 -0.45 -12.01
C GLY A 108 -6.87 -0.15 -11.02
N GLN A 109 -7.49 1.03 -11.12
CA GLN A 109 -8.64 1.40 -10.30
C GLN A 109 -9.78 0.37 -10.46
N MET A 110 -10.19 0.09 -11.71
CA MET A 110 -11.21 -0.93 -12.00
C MET A 110 -10.84 -2.30 -11.44
N ALA A 111 -9.59 -2.70 -11.52
CA ALA A 111 -9.12 -3.97 -10.96
C ALA A 111 -9.28 -4.03 -9.44
N ALA A 112 -8.98 -2.95 -8.72
CA ALA A 112 -9.16 -2.88 -7.26
C ALA A 112 -10.65 -2.93 -6.87
N LEU A 113 -11.51 -2.15 -7.54
CA LEU A 113 -12.95 -2.13 -7.31
C LEU A 113 -13.57 -3.51 -7.58
N HIS A 114 -13.25 -4.10 -8.72
CA HIS A 114 -13.76 -5.42 -9.10
C HIS A 114 -13.33 -6.51 -8.10
N ARG A 115 -12.07 -6.50 -7.66
CA ARG A 115 -11.60 -7.44 -6.63
C ARG A 115 -12.34 -7.27 -5.31
N ALA A 116 -12.61 -6.02 -4.90
CA ALA A 116 -13.39 -5.75 -3.69
C ALA A 116 -14.80 -6.34 -3.80
N MET A 117 -15.47 -6.17 -4.94
CA MET A 117 -16.81 -6.75 -5.18
C MET A 117 -16.78 -8.28 -5.22
N VAL A 118 -15.83 -8.89 -5.92
CA VAL A 118 -15.67 -10.35 -5.94
C VAL A 118 -15.41 -10.90 -4.55
N ASN A 119 -14.52 -10.25 -3.79
CA ASN A 119 -14.18 -10.65 -2.41
C ASN A 119 -15.38 -10.50 -1.46
N ALA A 120 -16.24 -9.51 -1.69
CA ALA A 120 -17.50 -9.32 -0.95
C ALA A 120 -18.65 -10.21 -1.44
N GLY A 121 -18.51 -10.90 -2.57
CA GLY A 121 -19.63 -11.61 -3.20
C GLY A 121 -20.77 -10.68 -3.62
N THR A 122 -20.46 -9.44 -4.02
CA THR A 122 -21.41 -8.41 -4.44
C THR A 122 -21.22 -8.03 -5.90
N GLU A 123 -22.28 -7.51 -6.51
CA GLU A 123 -22.26 -6.94 -7.85
C GLU A 123 -22.40 -5.42 -7.81
N ALA A 124 -22.20 -4.76 -8.96
CA ALA A 124 -22.30 -3.30 -9.06
C ALA A 124 -23.64 -2.75 -8.58
N GLY A 125 -24.74 -3.46 -8.85
CA GLY A 125 -26.09 -3.08 -8.42
C GLY A 125 -26.32 -3.10 -6.91
N ASP A 126 -25.49 -3.82 -6.16
CA ASP A 126 -25.60 -3.93 -4.71
C ASP A 126 -24.94 -2.77 -3.97
N ILE A 127 -24.09 -1.97 -4.64
CA ILE A 127 -23.39 -0.83 -4.05
C ILE A 127 -24.30 0.41 -4.07
N GLY A 128 -24.74 0.83 -2.90
CA GLY A 128 -25.62 2.00 -2.76
C GLY A 128 -24.88 3.34 -2.74
N TYR A 129 -23.67 3.38 -2.20
CA TYR A 129 -22.87 4.59 -2.09
C TYR A 129 -21.38 4.30 -2.27
N ILE A 130 -20.70 5.21 -2.96
CA ILE A 130 -19.25 5.19 -3.18
C ILE A 130 -18.65 6.48 -2.62
N ASN A 131 -17.79 6.36 -1.59
CA ASN A 131 -16.90 7.44 -1.19
C ASN A 131 -15.67 7.38 -2.10
N ALA A 132 -15.66 8.24 -3.09
CA ALA A 132 -14.64 8.27 -4.12
C ALA A 132 -13.29 8.77 -3.58
N HIS A 133 -12.20 8.34 -4.21
CA HIS A 133 -10.90 8.94 -3.92
C HIS A 133 -10.91 10.44 -4.21
N GLY A 134 -11.47 10.88 -5.32
CA GLY A 134 -11.86 12.25 -5.65
C GLY A 134 -10.96 13.31 -5.04
N THR A 135 -9.74 13.46 -5.56
CA THR A 135 -8.74 14.38 -5.00
C THR A 135 -8.92 15.84 -5.39
N GLY A 136 -9.72 16.10 -6.40
CA GLY A 136 -9.80 17.41 -7.03
C GLY A 136 -8.68 17.66 -8.04
N THR A 137 -7.95 16.65 -8.48
CA THR A 137 -6.98 16.77 -9.57
C THR A 137 -7.56 16.24 -10.88
N ALA A 138 -7.32 16.95 -11.98
CA ALA A 138 -7.91 16.63 -13.27
C ALA A 138 -7.65 15.19 -13.74
N LYS A 139 -6.41 14.68 -13.52
CA LYS A 139 -6.05 13.33 -13.96
C LYS A 139 -6.72 12.24 -13.14
N ASN A 140 -6.73 12.40 -11.80
CA ASN A 140 -7.37 11.41 -10.93
C ASN A 140 -8.88 11.38 -11.14
N ASP A 141 -9.51 12.55 -11.10
CA ASP A 141 -10.97 12.63 -11.18
C ASP A 141 -11.49 12.12 -12.53
N ALA A 142 -10.75 12.37 -13.63
CA ALA A 142 -11.10 11.83 -14.94
C ALA A 142 -10.97 10.30 -15.01
N ALA A 143 -9.86 9.74 -14.49
CA ALA A 143 -9.64 8.29 -14.48
C ALA A 143 -10.67 7.58 -13.57
N GLU A 144 -10.97 8.15 -12.40
CA GLU A 144 -11.95 7.60 -11.47
C GLU A 144 -13.38 7.64 -12.04
N PHE A 145 -13.80 8.75 -12.64
CA PHE A 145 -15.09 8.80 -13.34
C PHE A 145 -15.20 7.72 -14.42
N LEU A 146 -14.17 7.57 -15.24
CA LEU A 146 -14.16 6.54 -16.28
C LEU A 146 -14.27 5.12 -15.68
N SER A 147 -13.54 4.86 -14.61
CA SER A 147 -13.58 3.58 -13.90
C SER A 147 -14.98 3.28 -13.33
N LEU A 148 -15.59 4.28 -12.69
CA LEU A 148 -16.93 4.14 -12.12
C LEU A 148 -17.99 3.96 -13.21
N HIS A 149 -17.95 4.74 -14.30
CA HIS A 149 -18.87 4.56 -15.43
C HIS A 149 -18.78 3.18 -16.05
N THR A 150 -17.55 2.65 -16.20
CA THR A 150 -17.35 1.34 -16.82
C THR A 150 -17.86 0.20 -15.93
N LEU A 151 -17.54 0.24 -14.62
CA LEU A 151 -17.91 -0.86 -13.71
C LEU A 151 -19.36 -0.81 -13.24
N PHE A 152 -19.95 0.39 -13.18
CA PHE A 152 -21.29 0.60 -12.68
C PHE A 152 -22.29 0.92 -13.81
N GLU A 153 -21.98 0.51 -15.05
CA GLU A 153 -22.91 0.62 -16.18
C GLU A 153 -24.22 -0.11 -15.84
N GLY A 154 -25.33 0.59 -15.91
CA GLY A 154 -26.66 0.05 -15.55
C GLY A 154 -26.98 0.05 -14.05
N ALA A 155 -26.02 0.39 -13.19
CA ALA A 155 -26.25 0.68 -11.77
C ALA A 155 -26.21 2.21 -11.54
N ALA A 156 -26.79 2.68 -10.43
CA ALA A 156 -26.82 4.10 -10.09
C ALA A 156 -26.41 4.33 -8.62
N PRO A 157 -25.15 4.01 -8.25
CA PRO A 157 -24.69 4.32 -6.91
C PRO A 157 -24.63 5.82 -6.69
N SER A 158 -24.92 6.29 -5.47
CA SER A 158 -24.55 7.65 -5.07
C SER A 158 -23.01 7.75 -4.98
N VAL A 159 -22.46 8.86 -5.43
CA VAL A 159 -21.00 9.11 -5.45
C VAL A 159 -20.69 10.47 -4.85
N SER A 160 -19.74 10.53 -3.95
CA SER A 160 -19.17 11.80 -3.47
C SER A 160 -17.72 11.64 -3.03
N SER A 161 -17.03 12.77 -2.86
CA SER A 161 -15.70 12.79 -2.22
C SER A 161 -15.76 13.66 -0.97
N THR A 162 -15.52 13.05 0.18
CA THR A 162 -15.46 13.73 1.46
C THR A 162 -14.23 14.62 1.62
N LYS A 163 -13.24 14.53 0.70
CA LYS A 163 -12.05 15.39 0.68
C LYS A 163 -12.38 16.88 0.47
N SER A 164 -13.55 17.18 -0.10
CA SER A 164 -14.04 18.57 -0.14
C SER A 164 -14.25 19.19 1.25
N MET A 165 -14.44 18.36 2.28
CA MET A 165 -14.65 18.78 3.68
C MET A 165 -13.42 18.54 4.55
N THR A 166 -12.73 17.40 4.38
CA THR A 166 -11.59 17.01 5.21
C THR A 166 -10.25 17.49 4.67
N GLY A 167 -10.19 17.89 3.40
CA GLY A 167 -8.94 17.94 2.66
C GLY A 167 -8.40 16.53 2.38
N HIS A 168 -7.28 16.47 1.67
CA HIS A 168 -6.56 15.22 1.43
C HIS A 168 -5.59 14.95 2.58
N CYS A 169 -5.97 14.06 3.49
CA CYS A 169 -5.18 13.68 4.67
C CYS A 169 -4.14 12.59 4.36
N LEU A 170 -3.64 12.50 3.14
CA LEU A 170 -2.55 11.62 2.67
C LEU A 170 -2.70 10.16 3.16
N GLY A 171 -1.77 9.68 4.00
CA GLY A 171 -1.80 8.32 4.53
C GLY A 171 -3.01 8.03 5.42
N ALA A 172 -3.56 9.04 6.10
CA ALA A 172 -4.77 8.91 6.91
C ALA A 172 -6.06 8.91 6.09
N ALA A 173 -6.05 9.44 4.86
CA ALA A 173 -7.26 9.71 4.07
C ALA A 173 -8.19 8.48 3.99
N GLY A 174 -7.67 7.34 3.54
CA GLY A 174 -8.49 6.13 3.38
C GLY A 174 -9.08 5.60 4.69
N ALA A 175 -8.40 5.80 5.82
CA ALA A 175 -8.93 5.39 7.12
C ALA A 175 -10.03 6.34 7.64
N ILE A 176 -9.86 7.65 7.44
CA ILE A 176 -10.90 8.65 7.75
C ILE A 176 -12.13 8.39 6.89
N GLU A 177 -11.94 8.15 5.59
CA GLU A 177 -13.00 7.84 4.63
C GLU A 177 -13.70 6.51 4.94
N ALA A 178 -12.96 5.51 5.43
CA ALA A 178 -13.54 4.27 5.94
C ALA A 178 -14.46 4.53 7.14
N VAL A 179 -14.02 5.31 8.12
CA VAL A 179 -14.87 5.71 9.27
C VAL A 179 -16.12 6.46 8.81
N LEU A 180 -15.97 7.40 7.88
CA LEU A 180 -17.11 8.15 7.31
C LEU A 180 -18.06 7.23 6.53
N SER A 181 -17.52 6.26 5.79
CA SER A 181 -18.32 5.26 5.06
C SER A 181 -19.11 4.34 5.99
N VAL A 182 -18.50 3.89 7.11
CA VAL A 182 -19.21 3.14 8.15
C VAL A 182 -20.33 3.97 8.77
N LYS A 183 -20.09 5.26 9.04
CA LYS A 183 -21.11 6.18 9.55
C LYS A 183 -22.24 6.39 8.56
N ALA A 184 -21.91 6.64 7.29
CA ALA A 184 -22.88 6.77 6.21
C ALA A 184 -23.78 5.53 6.11
N LEU A 185 -23.17 4.35 6.14
CA LEU A 185 -23.88 3.07 6.11
C LEU A 185 -24.83 2.90 7.31
N THR A 186 -24.33 3.15 8.52
CA THR A 186 -25.14 2.93 9.75
C THR A 186 -26.26 3.94 9.93
N GLU A 187 -26.07 5.16 9.44
CA GLU A 187 -27.04 6.25 9.54
C GLU A 187 -27.94 6.39 8.30
N ASN A 188 -27.75 5.53 7.28
CA ASN A 188 -28.48 5.61 6.00
C ASN A 188 -28.37 7.02 5.36
N THR A 189 -27.19 7.61 5.40
CA THR A 189 -26.94 8.98 4.94
C THR A 189 -25.82 9.02 3.93
N VAL A 190 -26.10 9.49 2.73
CA VAL A 190 -25.08 9.76 1.73
C VAL A 190 -24.45 11.11 2.00
N LEU A 191 -23.12 11.12 2.13
CA LEU A 191 -22.33 12.32 2.37
C LEU A 191 -22.13 13.10 1.07
N PRO A 192 -22.09 14.46 1.09
CA PRO A 192 -21.93 15.25 -0.13
C PRO A 192 -20.45 15.53 -0.47
N THR A 193 -20.20 15.84 -1.73
CA THR A 193 -19.09 16.69 -2.13
C THR A 193 -19.52 18.15 -2.01
N THR A 194 -18.82 18.97 -1.24
CA THR A 194 -19.19 20.38 -1.02
C THR A 194 -18.46 21.34 -1.98
N GLY A 195 -18.96 22.58 -2.09
CA GLY A 195 -18.32 23.66 -2.84
C GLY A 195 -18.77 23.78 -4.31
N TYR A 196 -19.93 23.22 -4.66
CA TYR A 196 -20.53 23.38 -5.99
C TYR A 196 -21.41 24.65 -6.05
N ALA A 197 -21.20 25.45 -7.08
CA ALA A 197 -22.10 26.57 -7.42
C ALA A 197 -23.25 26.08 -8.30
N PRO A 198 -24.36 26.79 -8.40
CA PRO A 198 -25.50 26.40 -9.25
C PRO A 198 -25.12 26.16 -10.70
N GLU A 199 -24.19 26.91 -11.25
CA GLU A 199 -23.66 26.79 -12.61
C GLU A 199 -22.86 25.48 -12.85
N ASP A 200 -22.35 24.84 -11.81
CA ASP A 200 -21.59 23.59 -11.88
C ASP A 200 -22.49 22.37 -12.04
N LEU A 201 -23.77 22.46 -11.69
CA LEU A 201 -24.67 21.31 -11.61
C LEU A 201 -24.98 20.71 -12.98
N ALA A 202 -25.17 21.54 -14.02
CA ALA A 202 -25.45 21.04 -15.35
C ALA A 202 -24.24 20.34 -16.00
N PRO A 203 -23.01 20.89 -15.95
CA PRO A 203 -21.81 20.18 -16.37
C PRO A 203 -21.55 18.88 -15.59
N LEU A 204 -21.83 18.88 -14.28
CA LEU A 204 -21.71 17.66 -13.48
C LEU A 204 -22.70 16.58 -13.94
N ALA A 205 -23.95 16.94 -14.15
CA ALA A 205 -24.98 15.98 -14.59
C ALA A 205 -24.63 15.33 -15.94
N GLU A 206 -24.07 16.10 -16.88
CA GLU A 206 -23.58 15.58 -18.16
C GLU A 206 -22.41 14.60 -17.94
N LYS A 207 -21.46 14.97 -17.08
CA LYS A 207 -20.28 14.16 -16.76
C LYS A 207 -20.61 12.91 -15.93
N ALA A 208 -21.57 13.01 -15.02
CA ALA A 208 -21.98 11.95 -14.12
C ALA A 208 -22.71 10.77 -14.82
N GLY A 209 -23.41 11.06 -15.92
CA GLY A 209 -24.16 10.03 -16.65
C GLY A 209 -25.19 9.32 -15.76
N ASN A 210 -24.96 8.02 -15.50
CA ASN A 210 -25.83 7.20 -14.63
C ASN A 210 -25.48 7.28 -13.14
N LEU A 211 -24.38 7.93 -12.76
CA LEU A 211 -23.96 8.07 -11.36
C LEU A 211 -24.76 9.17 -10.67
N ASP A 212 -25.21 8.93 -9.45
CA ASP A 212 -25.87 9.92 -8.60
C ASP A 212 -24.80 10.71 -7.81
N CYS A 213 -24.26 11.78 -8.41
CA CYS A 213 -23.28 12.65 -7.77
C CYS A 213 -23.95 13.54 -6.71
N VAL A 214 -23.71 13.22 -5.44
CA VAL A 214 -24.28 13.95 -4.30
C VAL A 214 -23.44 15.18 -3.97
N VAL A 215 -24.04 16.36 -4.06
CA VAL A 215 -23.33 17.64 -3.88
C VAL A 215 -24.00 18.54 -2.84
N ASN A 216 -23.16 19.27 -2.10
CA ASN A 216 -23.49 20.31 -1.11
C ASN A 216 -24.34 19.87 0.09
N VAL A 217 -25.31 18.99 -0.11
CA VAL A 217 -26.27 18.58 0.94
C VAL A 217 -26.30 17.05 1.03
N ALA A 218 -26.10 16.52 2.22
CA ALA A 218 -26.30 15.11 2.49
C ALA A 218 -27.78 14.76 2.35
N HIS A 219 -28.09 13.54 1.92
CA HIS A 219 -29.46 13.07 1.87
C HIS A 219 -29.59 11.65 2.42
N GLU A 220 -30.78 11.32 2.88
CA GLU A 220 -31.13 9.98 3.36
C GLU A 220 -31.28 9.03 2.17
N ARG A 221 -30.64 7.87 2.28
CA ARG A 221 -30.78 6.74 1.36
C ARG A 221 -30.59 5.45 2.13
N GLU A 222 -31.47 4.51 1.96
CA GLU A 222 -31.26 3.18 2.53
C GLU A 222 -30.03 2.55 1.88
N LEU A 223 -29.02 2.23 2.71
CA LEU A 223 -27.73 1.70 2.30
C LEU A 223 -27.56 0.30 2.87
N GLU A 224 -27.21 -0.65 2.02
CA GLU A 224 -26.80 -1.99 2.41
C GLU A 224 -25.30 -2.21 2.28
N ASN A 225 -24.73 -1.73 1.18
CA ASN A 225 -23.28 -1.78 0.93
C ASN A 225 -22.76 -0.40 0.55
N VAL A 226 -21.62 -0.05 1.12
CA VAL A 226 -20.88 1.18 0.85
C VAL A 226 -19.45 0.84 0.47
N MET A 227 -18.95 1.45 -0.61
CA MET A 227 -17.58 1.29 -1.09
C MET A 227 -16.77 2.54 -0.79
N SER A 228 -15.51 2.38 -0.39
CA SER A 228 -14.55 3.48 -0.22
C SER A 228 -13.29 3.22 -1.03
N ASN A 229 -12.87 4.20 -1.84
CA ASN A 229 -11.77 4.09 -2.80
C ASN A 229 -10.57 4.94 -2.40
N SER A 230 -9.37 4.41 -2.61
CA SER A 230 -8.11 5.11 -2.38
C SER A 230 -7.12 4.80 -3.49
N PHE A 231 -6.68 5.83 -4.24
CA PHE A 231 -5.75 5.72 -5.35
C PHE A 231 -4.52 6.59 -5.07
N ALA A 232 -3.33 6.00 -5.08
CA ALA A 232 -2.14 6.63 -4.53
C ALA A 232 -1.01 6.79 -5.55
N PHE A 233 -0.08 7.71 -5.24
CA PHE A 233 1.21 7.75 -5.90
C PHE A 233 1.90 6.39 -5.82
N GLY A 234 2.76 6.06 -6.79
CA GLY A 234 3.29 4.72 -6.99
C GLY A 234 2.35 3.80 -7.78
N GLY A 235 1.12 4.27 -8.09
CA GLY A 235 0.11 3.50 -8.82
C GLY A 235 -0.63 2.48 -7.96
N THR A 236 -0.58 2.59 -6.63
CA THR A 236 -1.32 1.70 -5.72
C THR A 236 -2.79 2.11 -5.66
N ASN A 237 -3.69 1.18 -5.94
CA ASN A 237 -5.13 1.34 -5.84
C ASN A 237 -5.69 0.38 -4.79
N ALA A 238 -6.57 0.87 -3.94
CA ALA A 238 -7.27 0.08 -2.93
C ALA A 238 -8.75 0.46 -2.89
N SER A 239 -9.61 -0.53 -2.73
CA SER A 239 -11.05 -0.36 -2.53
C SER A 239 -11.52 -1.30 -1.43
N ILE A 240 -12.46 -0.84 -0.60
CA ILE A 240 -13.00 -1.61 0.53
C ILE A 240 -14.53 -1.45 0.55
N ILE A 241 -15.24 -2.54 0.88
CA ILE A 241 -16.71 -2.59 0.96
C ILE A 241 -17.13 -2.88 2.39
N PHE A 242 -18.00 -2.03 2.92
CA PHE A 242 -18.67 -2.18 4.19
C PHE A 242 -20.13 -2.59 3.95
N SER A 243 -20.61 -3.60 4.68
CA SER A 243 -21.96 -4.16 4.53
C SER A 243 -22.71 -4.27 5.85
N LYS A 244 -24.02 -4.06 5.80
CA LYS A 244 -24.93 -4.37 6.93
C LYS A 244 -25.23 -5.86 7.06
N LYS A 245 -25.08 -6.61 5.96
CA LYS A 245 -25.36 -8.05 5.93
C LYS A 245 -24.08 -8.84 6.14
N PRO A 246 -24.12 -9.89 6.97
CA PRO A 246 -23.00 -10.80 7.06
C PRO A 246 -22.83 -11.58 5.75
N HIS A 247 -21.59 -11.74 5.35
CA HIS A 247 -21.22 -12.54 4.17
C HIS A 247 -20.57 -13.86 4.62
N PRO A 248 -20.81 -14.97 3.91
CA PRO A 248 -20.14 -16.23 4.23
C PRO A 248 -18.63 -16.05 4.08
N ALA A 249 -17.89 -16.37 5.14
CA ALA A 249 -16.44 -16.38 5.06
C ALA A 249 -15.98 -17.47 4.09
N GLU A 250 -15.26 -17.12 3.04
CA GLU A 250 -14.53 -18.10 2.25
C GLU A 250 -13.39 -18.68 3.08
N GLN A 251 -13.37 -20.00 3.23
CA GLN A 251 -12.23 -20.68 3.82
C GLN A 251 -11.11 -20.73 2.80
N THR A 252 -10.08 -19.91 2.99
CA THR A 252 -8.85 -20.01 2.20
C THR A 252 -8.08 -21.26 2.61
N GLY A 253 -7.84 -22.16 1.65
CA GLY A 253 -6.98 -23.33 1.87
C GLY A 253 -5.55 -22.88 2.19
N LYS A 254 -4.83 -23.64 3.07
CA LYS A 254 -3.40 -23.35 3.34
C LYS A 254 -2.60 -23.60 2.06
N ARG A 255 -2.25 -22.52 1.33
CA ARG A 255 -1.29 -22.59 0.23
C ARG A 255 0.11 -22.83 0.76
N ARG A 256 0.87 -23.71 0.10
CA ARG A 256 2.30 -23.90 0.35
C ARG A 256 3.07 -22.83 -0.41
N ILE A 257 4.07 -22.24 0.24
CA ILE A 257 4.83 -21.10 -0.31
C ILE A 257 6.28 -21.52 -0.47
N CYS A 258 6.85 -21.28 -1.64
CA CYS A 258 8.24 -21.60 -1.93
C CYS A 258 9.02 -20.37 -2.42
N VAL A 259 10.32 -20.38 -2.17
CA VAL A 259 11.29 -19.42 -2.69
C VAL A 259 11.84 -19.97 -3.99
N THR A 260 11.65 -19.24 -5.09
CA THR A 260 12.06 -19.68 -6.44
C THR A 260 13.14 -18.82 -7.06
N GLY A 261 13.32 -17.58 -6.58
CA GLY A 261 14.35 -16.68 -7.08
C GLY A 261 14.90 -15.78 -6.00
N ILE A 262 16.16 -15.39 -6.13
CA ILE A 262 16.86 -14.50 -5.22
C ILE A 262 17.64 -13.47 -6.04
N GLY A 263 17.49 -12.20 -5.67
CA GLY A 263 18.31 -11.10 -6.17
C GLY A 263 18.92 -10.35 -5.00
N GLU A 264 20.20 -10.01 -5.09
CA GLU A 264 20.91 -9.36 -4.02
C GLU A 264 21.80 -8.23 -4.52
N LEU A 265 21.80 -7.16 -3.76
CA LEU A 265 22.71 -6.02 -3.89
C LEU A 265 23.15 -5.63 -2.49
N LEU A 266 24.33 -6.11 -2.10
CA LEU A 266 24.88 -5.86 -0.78
C LEU A 266 26.13 -4.98 -0.92
N SER A 267 26.28 -4.03 0.00
CA SER A 267 27.53 -3.29 0.14
C SER A 267 28.62 -4.17 0.75
N GLU A 268 29.86 -3.95 0.36
CA GLU A 268 31.00 -4.58 1.04
C GLU A 268 31.20 -3.90 2.40
N ALA A 269 31.46 -4.69 3.45
CA ALA A 269 31.82 -4.19 4.76
C ALA A 269 33.24 -4.66 5.09
N ASP A 270 34.10 -3.75 5.49
CA ASP A 270 35.47 -4.06 5.97
C ASP A 270 35.50 -4.34 7.50
N GLY A 271 34.32 -4.43 8.13
CA GLY A 271 34.16 -4.61 9.58
C GLY A 271 34.18 -3.32 10.39
N THR A 272 34.50 -2.18 9.77
CA THR A 272 34.53 -0.85 10.44
C THR A 272 33.56 0.14 9.80
N ALA A 273 33.26 -0.01 8.50
CA ALA A 273 32.30 0.80 7.78
C ALA A 273 31.68 0.01 6.63
N SER A 274 30.46 0.37 6.26
CA SER A 274 29.85 -0.09 5.01
C SER A 274 30.34 0.81 3.87
N VAL A 275 30.92 0.20 2.85
CA VAL A 275 31.30 0.93 1.63
C VAL A 275 30.13 0.86 0.66
N GLN A 276 29.58 2.02 0.30
CA GLN A 276 28.54 2.10 -0.72
C GLN A 276 29.05 1.53 -2.05
N ARG A 277 28.35 0.54 -2.58
CA ARG A 277 28.62 0.09 -3.95
C ARG A 277 28.14 1.16 -4.94
N GLU A 278 29.04 1.61 -5.81
CA GLU A 278 28.62 2.48 -6.92
C GLU A 278 27.75 1.67 -7.88
N LEU A 279 26.56 2.21 -8.17
CA LEU A 279 25.64 1.65 -9.16
C LEU A 279 25.84 2.39 -10.48
N THR A 280 26.29 1.68 -11.47
CA THR A 280 26.69 2.26 -12.76
C THR A 280 25.64 2.02 -13.85
N PRO A 281 25.64 2.80 -14.95
CA PRO A 281 24.79 2.51 -16.10
C PRO A 281 24.96 1.09 -16.66
N GLU A 282 26.15 0.49 -16.51
CA GLU A 282 26.46 -0.88 -16.92
C GLU A 282 25.71 -1.91 -16.08
N ASP A 283 25.57 -1.69 -14.76
CA ASP A 283 24.76 -2.57 -13.88
C ASP A 283 23.32 -2.63 -14.35
N PHE A 284 22.78 -1.50 -14.80
CA PHE A 284 21.42 -1.41 -15.34
C PHE A 284 21.34 -2.01 -16.75
N GLY A 285 22.31 -1.73 -17.62
CA GLY A 285 22.40 -2.30 -18.96
C GLY A 285 22.45 -3.82 -18.95
N ALA A 286 23.21 -4.41 -18.02
CA ALA A 286 23.28 -5.86 -17.83
C ALA A 286 21.93 -6.49 -17.46
N ARG A 287 20.97 -5.70 -16.98
CA ARG A 287 19.61 -6.09 -16.59
C ARG A 287 18.52 -5.57 -17.55
N ASP A 288 18.90 -5.11 -18.74
CA ASP A 288 18.02 -4.52 -19.75
C ASP A 288 17.28 -3.26 -19.27
N VAL A 289 17.73 -2.62 -18.21
CA VAL A 289 17.18 -1.35 -17.72
C VAL A 289 17.71 -0.21 -18.57
N LYS A 290 16.84 0.44 -19.31
CA LYS A 290 17.23 1.55 -20.21
C LYS A 290 17.77 2.74 -19.43
N LEU A 291 18.83 3.40 -19.93
CA LEU A 291 19.44 4.58 -19.33
C LEU A 291 18.44 5.70 -19.01
N GLY A 292 17.43 5.90 -19.87
CA GLY A 292 16.37 6.90 -19.64
C GLY A 292 15.45 6.56 -18.45
N PHE A 293 15.33 5.30 -18.07
CA PHE A 293 14.63 4.87 -16.86
C PHE A 293 15.53 5.00 -15.63
N TYR A 294 16.77 4.51 -15.72
CA TYR A 294 17.78 4.62 -14.67
C TYR A 294 17.92 6.05 -14.11
N ARG A 295 18.01 7.06 -15.01
CA ARG A 295 18.16 8.47 -14.62
C ARG A 295 16.96 9.07 -13.85
N LYS A 296 15.86 8.35 -13.80
CA LYS A 296 14.65 8.77 -13.04
C LYS A 296 14.62 8.21 -11.64
N LEU A 297 15.52 7.31 -11.28
CA LEU A 297 15.51 6.62 -10.00
C LEU A 297 16.48 7.29 -9.02
N ASP A 298 16.03 7.45 -7.78
CA ASP A 298 16.89 7.64 -6.62
C ASP A 298 17.63 6.34 -6.28
N ARG A 299 18.61 6.42 -5.37
CA ARG A 299 19.43 5.26 -5.01
C ARG A 299 18.62 4.12 -4.42
N PHE A 300 17.71 4.43 -3.51
CA PHE A 300 16.82 3.44 -2.88
C PHE A 300 16.01 2.66 -3.93
N SER A 301 15.41 3.38 -4.87
CA SER A 301 14.67 2.77 -5.99
C SER A 301 15.59 2.03 -6.98
N GLN A 302 16.81 2.49 -7.20
CA GLN A 302 17.80 1.81 -8.03
C GLN A 302 18.11 0.41 -7.50
N MET A 303 18.44 0.30 -6.22
CA MET A 303 18.74 -0.98 -5.57
C MET A 303 17.54 -1.94 -5.67
N GLN A 304 16.34 -1.44 -5.40
CA GLN A 304 15.14 -2.26 -5.45
C GLN A 304 14.83 -2.80 -6.84
N VAL A 305 14.94 -1.96 -7.87
CA VAL A 305 14.69 -2.39 -9.27
C VAL A 305 15.72 -3.45 -9.70
N LEU A 306 17.00 -3.23 -9.41
CA LEU A 306 18.05 -4.18 -9.79
C LEU A 306 17.89 -5.54 -9.10
N SER A 307 17.71 -5.53 -7.77
CA SER A 307 17.52 -6.73 -6.98
C SER A 307 16.25 -7.50 -7.38
N GLY A 308 15.14 -6.77 -7.64
CA GLY A 308 13.89 -7.38 -8.11
C GLY A 308 14.03 -8.04 -9.48
N VAL A 309 14.75 -7.40 -10.41
CA VAL A 309 15.04 -7.98 -11.74
C VAL A 309 15.91 -9.22 -11.63
N ASP A 310 16.92 -9.20 -10.77
CA ASP A 310 17.77 -10.37 -10.54
C ASP A 310 16.97 -11.54 -9.96
N ALA A 311 16.07 -11.29 -9.02
CA ALA A 311 15.20 -12.33 -8.46
C ALA A 311 14.28 -12.97 -9.52
N LEU A 312 13.71 -12.16 -10.43
CA LEU A 312 12.88 -12.66 -11.54
C LEU A 312 13.71 -13.50 -12.52
N ARG A 313 14.93 -13.06 -12.85
CA ARG A 313 15.84 -13.77 -13.74
C ARG A 313 16.32 -15.09 -13.15
N ASP A 314 16.72 -15.07 -11.89
CA ASP A 314 17.16 -16.29 -11.16
C ASP A 314 16.03 -17.33 -11.10
N ALA A 315 14.78 -16.86 -10.90
CA ALA A 315 13.59 -17.72 -10.92
C ALA A 315 13.21 -18.21 -12.33
N GLY A 316 13.74 -17.62 -13.40
CA GLY A 316 13.24 -17.83 -14.76
C GLY A 316 11.76 -17.42 -14.89
N PHE A 317 11.32 -16.40 -14.12
CA PHE A 317 9.93 -15.96 -14.06
C PHE A 317 9.71 -14.73 -14.96
N THR A 318 8.72 -14.79 -15.82
CA THR A 318 8.35 -13.68 -16.71
C THR A 318 6.98 -13.15 -16.36
N ILE A 319 6.89 -11.84 -16.11
CA ILE A 319 5.62 -11.14 -15.94
C ILE A 319 5.08 -10.78 -17.33
N ASN A 320 3.82 -11.11 -17.59
CA ASN A 320 3.13 -10.86 -18.85
C ASN A 320 1.67 -10.47 -18.60
N ALA A 321 0.91 -10.22 -19.67
CA ALA A 321 -0.48 -9.78 -19.57
C ALA A 321 -1.39 -10.76 -18.78
N ASP A 322 -1.12 -12.06 -18.85
CA ASP A 322 -1.96 -13.09 -18.24
C ASP A 322 -1.75 -13.20 -16.72
N ASN A 323 -0.51 -12.95 -16.25
CA ASN A 323 -0.16 -13.12 -14.83
C ASN A 323 0.09 -11.80 -14.08
N ALA A 324 0.29 -10.67 -14.76
CA ALA A 324 0.67 -9.39 -14.15
C ALA A 324 -0.22 -9.00 -12.96
N SER A 325 -1.52 -9.21 -13.07
CA SER A 325 -2.50 -8.90 -12.02
C SER A 325 -2.41 -9.82 -10.79
N ARG A 326 -1.70 -10.95 -10.91
CA ARG A 326 -1.50 -11.96 -9.86
C ARG A 326 -0.07 -11.95 -9.30
N VAL A 327 0.77 -11.00 -9.74
CA VAL A 327 2.14 -10.79 -9.23
C VAL A 327 2.19 -9.51 -8.43
N GLY A 328 2.62 -9.59 -7.18
CA GLY A 328 2.73 -8.47 -6.25
C GLY A 328 4.16 -8.15 -5.84
N SER A 329 4.31 -7.13 -5.01
CA SER A 329 5.56 -6.81 -4.31
C SER A 329 5.33 -6.31 -2.90
N THR A 330 6.21 -6.70 -1.97
CA THR A 330 6.27 -6.18 -0.62
C THR A 330 7.70 -5.74 -0.33
N ILE A 331 7.88 -4.52 0.16
CA ILE A 331 9.19 -3.95 0.44
C ILE A 331 9.24 -3.54 1.90
N GLY A 332 10.17 -4.11 2.65
CA GLY A 332 10.47 -3.72 4.02
C GLY A 332 11.65 -2.76 4.07
N THR A 333 11.54 -1.70 4.84
CA THR A 333 12.60 -0.73 5.06
C THR A 333 12.58 -0.19 6.49
N ALA A 334 13.74 0.06 7.06
CA ALA A 334 13.85 0.71 8.36
C ALA A 334 13.72 2.22 8.21
N ASP A 335 14.47 2.79 7.29
CA ASP A 335 14.69 4.24 7.16
C ASP A 335 14.08 4.83 5.89
N GLY A 336 13.88 4.00 4.84
CA GLY A 336 13.36 4.45 3.54
C GLY A 336 14.37 5.31 2.75
N PRO A 337 13.90 6.17 1.82
CA PRO A 337 14.73 6.99 0.94
C PRO A 337 15.25 8.25 1.68
N MET A 338 15.98 8.07 2.79
CA MET A 338 16.35 9.14 3.71
C MET A 338 17.30 10.17 3.06
N ALA A 339 18.13 9.75 2.11
CA ALA A 339 19.00 10.68 1.37
C ALA A 339 18.15 11.73 0.60
N GLU A 340 17.14 11.29 -0.12
CA GLU A 340 16.23 12.18 -0.87
C GLU A 340 15.36 13.03 0.06
N ILE A 341 14.80 12.43 1.13
CA ILE A 341 14.00 13.15 2.13
C ILE A 341 14.81 14.30 2.72
N THR A 342 16.04 14.02 3.17
CA THR A 342 16.91 15.03 3.80
C THR A 342 17.34 16.10 2.81
N SER A 343 17.74 15.72 1.60
CA SER A 343 18.13 16.65 0.54
C SER A 343 16.99 17.60 0.16
N PHE A 344 15.78 17.05 -0.02
CA PHE A 344 14.60 17.86 -0.33
C PHE A 344 14.26 18.79 0.83
N GLN A 345 14.23 18.29 2.06
CA GLN A 345 13.92 19.10 3.25
C GLN A 345 14.93 20.21 3.47
N LYS A 346 16.22 19.92 3.32
CA LYS A 346 17.29 20.93 3.41
C LYS A 346 17.07 22.06 2.40
N THR A 347 16.75 21.71 1.16
CA THR A 347 16.44 22.69 0.10
C THR A 347 15.27 23.57 0.49
N VAL A 348 14.19 22.98 1.01
CA VAL A 348 12.99 23.72 1.45
C VAL A 348 13.30 24.63 2.65
N CYS A 349 14.07 24.15 3.63
CA CYS A 349 14.46 24.94 4.81
C CYS A 349 15.38 26.11 4.46
N GLU A 350 16.36 25.92 3.57
CA GLU A 350 17.33 26.95 3.21
C GLU A 350 16.80 27.98 2.22
N LYS A 351 15.96 27.57 1.27
CA LYS A 351 15.54 28.37 0.12
C LYS A 351 14.02 28.66 0.06
N GLY A 352 13.26 28.11 1.01
CA GLY A 352 11.81 28.22 1.09
C GLY A 352 11.05 27.19 0.26
N PRO A 353 9.73 27.05 0.51
CA PRO A 353 8.89 26.00 -0.11
C PRO A 353 8.83 26.04 -1.64
N ALA A 354 9.00 27.25 -2.23
CA ALA A 354 9.01 27.41 -3.69
C ALA A 354 10.24 26.81 -4.38
N ALA A 355 11.29 26.46 -3.63
CA ALA A 355 12.49 25.82 -4.15
C ALA A 355 12.41 24.29 -4.21
N GLY A 356 11.30 23.71 -3.76
CA GLY A 356 11.04 22.27 -3.86
C GLY A 356 11.12 21.78 -5.31
N SER A 357 11.71 20.60 -5.51
CA SER A 357 11.87 19.98 -6.82
C SER A 357 10.71 19.00 -7.10
N ALA A 358 9.98 19.22 -8.20
CA ALA A 358 8.97 18.28 -8.69
C ALA A 358 9.58 16.92 -9.10
N PHE A 359 10.86 16.86 -9.40
CA PHE A 359 11.57 15.63 -9.71
C PHE A 359 11.93 14.85 -8.44
N SER A 360 12.42 15.53 -7.39
CA SER A 360 12.87 14.88 -6.15
C SER A 360 11.70 14.47 -5.24
N PHE A 361 10.62 15.25 -5.19
CA PHE A 361 9.52 14.98 -4.26
C PHE A 361 8.92 13.56 -4.37
N PRO A 362 8.66 13.01 -5.57
CA PRO A 362 8.15 11.65 -5.68
C PRO A 362 9.07 10.57 -5.08
N HIS A 363 10.37 10.85 -4.94
CA HIS A 363 11.33 9.93 -4.33
C HIS A 363 11.38 10.03 -2.80
N THR A 364 10.76 11.04 -2.20
CA THR A 364 10.69 11.18 -0.74
C THR A 364 9.63 10.28 -0.10
N VAL A 365 8.79 9.61 -0.89
CA VAL A 365 7.75 8.71 -0.37
C VAL A 365 8.23 7.26 -0.38
N TYR A 366 8.00 6.55 0.71
CA TYR A 366 8.54 5.21 0.96
C TYR A 366 8.13 4.17 -0.08
N ASN A 367 6.98 4.33 -0.71
CA ASN A 367 6.50 3.40 -1.73
C ASN A 367 6.99 3.69 -3.15
N ALA A 368 7.83 4.70 -3.34
CA ALA A 368 8.38 5.04 -4.67
C ALA A 368 9.13 3.85 -5.29
N ALA A 369 9.98 3.17 -4.50
CA ALA A 369 10.73 2.02 -4.97
C ALA A 369 9.84 0.88 -5.49
N GLY A 370 8.75 0.58 -4.76
CA GLY A 370 7.73 -0.40 -5.20
C GLY A 370 7.00 0.04 -6.47
N GLY A 371 6.68 1.33 -6.57
CA GLY A 371 6.10 1.92 -7.77
C GLY A 371 7.01 1.80 -8.99
N TYR A 372 8.30 2.12 -8.85
CA TYR A 372 9.27 1.97 -9.94
C TYR A 372 9.52 0.51 -10.32
N LEU A 373 9.59 -0.40 -9.34
CA LEU A 373 9.66 -1.85 -9.60
C LEU A 373 8.44 -2.31 -10.41
N SER A 374 7.24 -1.90 -10.00
CA SER A 374 5.99 -2.19 -10.71
C SER A 374 6.00 -1.63 -12.14
N ILE A 375 6.39 -0.37 -12.33
CA ILE A 375 6.48 0.27 -13.67
C ILE A 375 7.47 -0.48 -14.58
N PHE A 376 8.61 -0.90 -14.03
CA PHE A 376 9.64 -1.56 -14.81
C PHE A 376 9.27 -3.00 -15.17
N THR A 377 8.77 -3.77 -14.21
CA THR A 377 8.48 -5.19 -14.37
C THR A 377 7.09 -5.47 -14.96
N GLY A 378 6.18 -4.50 -14.86
CA GLY A 378 4.78 -4.65 -15.29
C GLY A 378 3.89 -5.39 -14.31
N LEU A 379 4.33 -5.66 -13.06
CA LEU A 379 3.46 -6.29 -12.04
C LEU A 379 2.29 -5.36 -11.68
N LYS A 380 1.09 -5.93 -11.54
CA LYS A 380 -0.17 -5.19 -11.29
C LYS A 380 -0.97 -5.76 -10.12
N GLY A 381 -0.38 -6.65 -9.32
CA GLY A 381 -0.98 -7.22 -8.12
C GLY A 381 -0.86 -6.31 -6.91
N PHE A 382 -0.87 -6.92 -5.73
CA PHE A 382 -0.69 -6.25 -4.45
C PHE A 382 0.69 -5.60 -4.35
N CYS A 383 0.76 -4.33 -3.96
CA CYS A 383 2.02 -3.62 -3.72
C CYS A 383 1.95 -2.89 -2.38
N ALA A 384 2.87 -3.21 -1.47
CA ALA A 384 2.97 -2.56 -0.17
C ALA A 384 4.41 -2.25 0.23
N THR A 385 4.59 -1.16 0.97
CA THR A 385 5.85 -0.85 1.66
C THR A 385 5.61 -0.85 3.16
N ILE A 386 6.48 -1.54 3.89
CA ILE A 386 6.39 -1.80 5.32
C ILE A 386 7.56 -1.09 5.99
N ALA A 387 7.26 -0.03 6.73
CA ALA A 387 8.23 0.71 7.52
C ALA A 387 8.09 0.31 9.00
N ASN A 388 8.86 -0.68 9.44
CA ASN A 388 8.77 -1.24 10.79
C ASN A 388 10.17 -1.43 11.43
N GLY A 389 11.05 -0.44 11.24
CA GLY A 389 12.41 -0.49 11.77
C GLY A 389 13.20 -1.68 11.21
N THR A 390 14.18 -2.16 11.97
CA THR A 390 15.12 -3.21 11.54
C THR A 390 14.48 -4.56 11.19
N GLN A 391 13.23 -4.79 11.59
CA GLN A 391 12.47 -6.02 11.28
C GLN A 391 11.67 -5.94 9.98
N ALA A 392 11.65 -4.79 9.32
CA ALA A 392 10.79 -4.53 8.17
C ALA A 392 11.04 -5.53 7.01
N GLY A 393 12.27 -5.94 6.76
CA GLY A 393 12.61 -6.94 5.74
C GLY A 393 11.92 -8.29 6.00
N LEU A 394 11.95 -8.79 7.25
CA LEU A 394 11.23 -10.02 7.61
C LEU A 394 9.72 -9.83 7.57
N GLN A 395 9.23 -8.67 8.00
CA GLN A 395 7.80 -8.35 7.92
C GLN A 395 7.29 -8.29 6.47
N SER A 396 8.13 -7.87 5.52
CA SER A 396 7.77 -7.90 4.10
C SER A 396 7.58 -9.33 3.59
N VAL A 397 8.43 -10.26 4.02
CA VAL A 397 8.28 -11.70 3.72
C VAL A 397 7.01 -12.28 4.34
N ILE A 398 6.72 -11.93 5.60
CA ILE A 398 5.48 -12.35 6.28
C ILE A 398 4.24 -11.83 5.52
N CYS A 399 4.21 -10.54 5.19
CA CYS A 399 3.11 -9.95 4.43
C CYS A 399 2.94 -10.62 3.05
N ALA A 400 4.03 -10.89 2.35
CA ALA A 400 4.00 -11.64 1.08
C ALA A 400 3.40 -13.04 1.24
N CYS A 401 3.76 -13.73 2.32
CA CYS A 401 3.19 -15.04 2.64
C CYS A 401 1.69 -14.96 2.95
N ASP A 402 1.25 -13.95 3.68
CA ASP A 402 -0.16 -13.73 3.99
C ASP A 402 -0.96 -13.47 2.70
N GLU A 403 -0.46 -12.63 1.79
CA GLU A 403 -1.09 -12.34 0.49
C GLU A 403 -1.16 -13.59 -0.43
N LEU A 404 -0.13 -14.43 -0.40
CA LEU A 404 -0.14 -15.72 -1.12
C LEU A 404 -1.15 -16.69 -0.48
N ARG A 405 -1.20 -16.77 0.85
CA ARG A 405 -2.13 -17.65 1.59
C ARG A 405 -3.59 -17.21 1.45
N SER A 406 -3.85 -15.90 1.40
CA SER A 406 -5.19 -15.37 1.13
C SER A 406 -5.68 -15.66 -0.28
N GLY A 407 -4.77 -15.97 -1.19
CA GLY A 407 -5.09 -16.16 -2.60
C GLY A 407 -5.20 -14.87 -3.40
N ALA A 408 -4.85 -13.73 -2.83
CA ALA A 408 -4.88 -12.44 -3.51
C ALA A 408 -3.91 -12.38 -4.70
N VAL A 409 -2.76 -13.06 -4.58
CA VAL A 409 -1.71 -13.16 -5.60
C VAL A 409 -1.19 -14.60 -5.72
N ASP A 410 -0.42 -14.90 -6.76
CA ASP A 410 0.22 -16.20 -7.00
C ASP A 410 1.74 -16.13 -6.91
N ALA A 411 2.30 -14.93 -7.03
CA ALA A 411 3.72 -14.66 -6.84
C ALA A 411 3.94 -13.27 -6.22
N VAL A 412 4.98 -13.13 -5.38
CA VAL A 412 5.33 -11.86 -4.73
C VAL A 412 6.85 -11.67 -4.71
N LEU A 413 7.31 -10.51 -5.15
CA LEU A 413 8.67 -10.04 -4.90
C LEU A 413 8.71 -9.45 -3.48
N ALA A 414 9.23 -10.21 -2.53
CA ALA A 414 9.38 -9.80 -1.13
C ALA A 414 10.81 -9.30 -0.90
N ALA A 415 10.97 -8.06 -0.47
CA ALA A 415 12.28 -7.43 -0.35
C ALA A 415 12.51 -6.77 1.02
N GLY A 416 13.77 -6.75 1.44
CA GLY A 416 14.30 -5.84 2.45
C GLY A 416 15.29 -4.89 1.78
N THR A 417 15.10 -3.59 1.93
CA THR A 417 15.89 -2.56 1.26
C THR A 417 16.15 -1.40 2.20
N ASP A 418 17.42 -1.08 2.43
CA ASP A 418 17.82 0.16 3.10
C ASP A 418 19.07 0.73 2.43
N GLU A 419 19.08 2.04 2.21
CA GLU A 419 20.24 2.79 1.73
C GLU A 419 21.04 3.35 2.91
N ASN A 420 22.32 3.52 2.74
CA ASN A 420 23.15 4.28 3.66
C ASN A 420 23.35 5.72 3.16
N SER A 421 23.26 6.68 4.09
CA SER A 421 23.55 8.09 3.83
C SER A 421 24.31 8.69 5.00
N GLU A 422 24.97 9.84 4.77
CA GLU A 422 25.66 10.56 5.85
C GLU A 422 24.74 10.83 7.04
N ASN A 423 23.50 11.22 6.78
CA ASN A 423 22.52 11.53 7.83
C ASN A 423 22.12 10.30 8.64
N ILE A 424 21.92 9.14 7.98
CA ILE A 424 21.63 7.89 8.66
C ILE A 424 22.81 7.50 9.53
N THR A 425 24.04 7.53 8.99
CA THR A 425 25.26 7.23 9.73
C THR A 425 25.42 8.14 10.92
N GLU A 426 25.18 9.46 10.77
CA GLU A 426 25.23 10.42 11.87
C GLU A 426 24.20 10.08 12.97
N VAL A 427 22.93 9.87 12.61
CA VAL A 427 21.86 9.56 13.58
C VAL A 427 22.18 8.28 14.36
N TYR A 428 22.57 7.21 13.65
CA TYR A 428 22.88 5.94 14.31
C TYR A 428 24.13 6.01 15.19
N SER A 429 25.09 6.92 14.89
CA SER A 429 26.25 7.14 15.74
C SER A 429 25.91 7.69 17.15
N HIS A 430 24.74 8.32 17.28
CA HIS A 430 24.23 8.85 18.55
C HIS A 430 23.35 7.86 19.33
N LEU A 431 23.03 6.71 18.72
CA LEU A 431 22.25 5.67 19.40
C LEU A 431 23.16 4.77 20.25
N PRO A 432 22.66 4.24 21.38
CA PRO A 432 23.43 3.34 22.23
C PRO A 432 23.49 1.91 21.64
N LEU A 433 24.08 1.78 20.47
CA LEU A 433 24.20 0.52 19.74
C LEU A 433 25.69 0.17 19.53
N PRO A 434 26.44 -0.21 20.61
CA PRO A 434 27.87 -0.46 20.51
C PRO A 434 28.19 -1.62 19.57
N GLY A 435 29.14 -1.40 18.67
CA GLY A 435 29.57 -2.43 17.72
C GLY A 435 28.69 -2.59 16.47
N HIS A 436 27.65 -1.77 16.29
CA HIS A 436 26.84 -1.78 15.08
C HIS A 436 27.45 -0.84 14.02
N VAL A 437 27.45 -1.30 12.79
CA VAL A 437 27.84 -0.53 11.60
C VAL A 437 26.60 -0.42 10.72
N VAL A 438 26.26 0.80 10.31
CA VAL A 438 25.17 1.01 9.37
C VAL A 438 25.55 0.43 8.02
N GLY A 439 24.80 -0.55 7.57
CA GLY A 439 24.97 -1.20 6.26
C GLY A 439 24.03 -0.61 5.21
N GLU A 440 24.27 -1.01 3.98
CA GLU A 440 23.38 -0.75 2.84
C GLU A 440 23.16 -2.06 2.10
N GLY A 441 21.93 -2.29 1.67
CA GLY A 441 21.64 -3.47 0.87
C GLY A 441 20.19 -3.58 0.43
N CYS A 442 20.00 -4.40 -0.56
CA CYS A 442 18.69 -4.84 -1.03
C CYS A 442 18.75 -6.33 -1.33
N VAL A 443 17.87 -7.08 -0.70
CA VAL A 443 17.65 -8.49 -1.01
C VAL A 443 16.18 -8.69 -1.36
N THR A 444 15.94 -9.26 -2.53
CA THR A 444 14.59 -9.60 -3.00
C THR A 444 14.47 -11.10 -3.21
N MET A 445 13.42 -11.70 -2.66
CA MET A 445 13.03 -13.08 -2.94
C MET A 445 11.76 -13.11 -3.79
N LEU A 446 11.73 -13.96 -4.81
CA LEU A 446 10.47 -14.34 -5.45
C LEU A 446 9.84 -15.48 -4.66
N LEU A 447 8.68 -15.20 -4.08
CA LEU A 447 7.85 -16.17 -3.39
C LEU A 447 6.69 -16.55 -4.30
N GLU A 448 6.39 -17.85 -4.40
CA GLU A 448 5.32 -18.37 -5.25
C GLU A 448 4.48 -19.43 -4.51
N ASP A 449 3.24 -19.55 -4.94
CA ASP A 449 2.46 -20.76 -4.65
C ASP A 449 3.21 -22.01 -5.17
N ALA A 450 3.42 -22.98 -4.30
CA ALA A 450 4.25 -24.15 -4.62
C ALA A 450 3.70 -24.98 -5.77
N ALA A 451 2.37 -25.06 -5.93
CA ALA A 451 1.77 -25.79 -7.03
C ALA A 451 1.99 -25.06 -8.37
N ALA A 452 1.88 -23.73 -8.38
CA ALA A 452 2.17 -22.90 -9.55
C ALA A 452 3.66 -22.99 -9.93
N ALA A 453 4.56 -22.90 -8.95
CA ALA A 453 6.00 -23.05 -9.17
C ALA A 453 6.37 -24.42 -9.77
N GLN A 454 5.80 -25.51 -9.22
CA GLN A 454 6.01 -26.86 -9.75
C GLN A 454 5.46 -27.02 -11.16
N ALA A 455 4.26 -26.49 -11.44
CA ALA A 455 3.63 -26.58 -12.77
C ALA A 455 4.47 -25.93 -13.87
N ARG A 456 5.20 -24.83 -13.57
CA ARG A 456 6.11 -24.18 -14.52
C ARG A 456 7.53 -24.77 -14.52
N GLY A 457 7.81 -25.78 -13.68
CA GLY A 457 9.14 -26.40 -13.58
C GLY A 457 10.19 -25.51 -12.89
N ALA A 458 9.77 -24.65 -11.96
CA ALA A 458 10.67 -23.76 -11.25
C ALA A 458 11.69 -24.51 -10.41
N ARG A 459 12.90 -23.96 -10.31
CA ARG A 459 13.83 -24.33 -9.23
C ARG A 459 13.27 -23.82 -7.91
N ILE A 460 13.15 -24.67 -6.93
CA ILE A 460 12.73 -24.31 -5.57
C ILE A 460 13.96 -24.34 -4.66
N TYR A 461 14.27 -23.19 -4.05
CA TYR A 461 15.36 -23.07 -3.08
C TYR A 461 14.96 -23.62 -1.71
N ALA A 462 13.75 -23.24 -1.28
CA ALA A 462 13.19 -23.59 0.01
C ALA A 462 11.68 -23.45 0.01
N GLU A 463 11.02 -24.04 1.01
CA GLU A 463 9.62 -23.81 1.34
C GLU A 463 9.53 -23.05 2.66
N ILE A 464 8.67 -22.02 2.73
CA ILE A 464 8.36 -21.31 3.97
C ILE A 464 7.24 -22.07 4.67
N LEU A 465 7.60 -22.82 5.71
CA LEU A 465 6.66 -23.70 6.42
C LEU A 465 5.78 -22.93 7.39
N GLY A 466 6.35 -21.94 8.08
CA GLY A 466 5.63 -21.14 9.07
C GLY A 466 6.37 -19.88 9.46
N TYR A 467 5.63 -18.96 10.08
CA TYR A 467 6.15 -17.69 10.55
C TYR A 467 5.26 -17.12 11.67
N ALA A 468 5.84 -16.23 12.48
CA ALA A 468 5.12 -15.48 13.49
C ALA A 468 5.70 -14.08 13.63
N GLY A 469 4.85 -13.14 14.03
CA GLY A 469 5.25 -11.81 14.45
C GLY A 469 4.59 -11.47 15.77
N THR A 470 5.38 -11.07 16.76
CA THR A 470 4.89 -10.63 18.05
C THR A 470 5.37 -9.23 18.35
N HIS A 471 4.69 -8.53 19.27
CA HIS A 471 5.05 -7.19 19.68
C HIS A 471 5.31 -7.14 21.17
N GLN A 472 6.34 -6.39 21.57
CA GLN A 472 6.64 -6.06 22.96
C GLN A 472 6.66 -4.55 23.12
N ALA A 473 5.85 -4.04 24.04
CA ALA A 473 5.93 -2.64 24.44
C ALA A 473 7.19 -2.43 25.28
N ALA A 474 8.24 -1.90 24.67
CA ALA A 474 9.53 -1.66 25.28
C ALA A 474 10.09 -0.29 24.90
N ARG A 475 11.08 0.21 25.63
CA ARG A 475 11.79 1.42 25.24
C ARG A 475 12.64 1.14 24.00
N TYR A 476 12.74 2.13 23.12
CA TYR A 476 13.63 2.04 21.95
C TYR A 476 15.06 1.69 22.38
N GLY A 477 15.70 0.76 21.66
CA GLY A 477 17.06 0.28 21.97
C GLY A 477 17.17 -0.69 23.14
N SER A 478 16.03 -1.13 23.74
CA SER A 478 16.07 -2.21 24.72
C SER A 478 16.03 -3.57 24.04
N GLU A 479 16.79 -4.53 24.60
CA GLU A 479 16.73 -5.92 24.18
C GLU A 479 15.31 -6.51 24.40
N PRO A 480 14.85 -7.37 23.48
CA PRO A 480 13.57 -8.06 23.70
C PRO A 480 13.68 -8.99 24.92
N ALA A 481 12.59 -9.09 25.70
CA ALA A 481 12.53 -10.04 26.79
C ALA A 481 12.63 -11.48 26.25
N GLN A 482 13.38 -12.34 26.93
CA GLN A 482 13.57 -13.73 26.50
C GLN A 482 12.22 -14.46 26.31
N GLU A 483 11.25 -14.21 27.18
CA GLU A 483 9.89 -14.76 27.07
C GLU A 483 9.21 -14.39 25.75
N GLN A 484 9.43 -13.16 25.26
CA GLN A 484 8.87 -12.71 23.98
C GLN A 484 9.55 -13.40 22.80
N VAL A 485 10.85 -13.58 22.87
CA VAL A 485 11.61 -14.35 21.84
C VAL A 485 11.12 -15.78 21.79
N ASP A 486 11.04 -16.43 22.96
CA ASP A 486 10.58 -17.83 23.07
C ASP A 486 9.15 -17.99 22.55
N ARG A 487 8.27 -17.03 22.84
CA ARG A 487 6.90 -17.01 22.33
C ARG A 487 6.88 -16.91 20.82
N THR A 488 7.64 -15.98 20.22
CA THR A 488 7.67 -15.81 18.77
C THR A 488 8.16 -17.09 18.07
N LEU A 489 9.21 -17.72 18.60
CA LEU A 489 9.72 -18.98 18.09
C LEU A 489 8.69 -20.13 18.21
N ALA A 490 8.02 -20.22 19.37
CA ALA A 490 6.99 -21.25 19.57
C ALA A 490 5.80 -21.07 18.59
N GLU A 491 5.32 -19.84 18.38
CA GLU A 491 4.25 -19.55 17.44
C GLU A 491 4.67 -19.87 15.99
N ALA A 492 5.91 -19.55 15.58
CA ALA A 492 6.43 -19.87 14.25
C ALA A 492 6.56 -21.40 14.04
N LEU A 493 7.05 -22.14 15.03
CA LEU A 493 7.10 -23.61 15.00
C LEU A 493 5.70 -24.22 14.92
N GLN A 494 4.77 -23.70 15.68
CA GLN A 494 3.37 -24.15 15.64
C GLN A 494 2.75 -23.91 14.25
N ASP A 495 2.96 -22.74 13.63
CA ASP A 495 2.47 -22.45 12.28
C ASP A 495 3.08 -23.39 11.23
N ALA A 496 4.35 -23.75 11.41
CA ALA A 496 5.07 -24.71 10.58
C ALA A 496 4.67 -26.18 10.83
N GLY A 497 3.98 -26.49 11.93
CA GLY A 497 3.71 -27.86 12.35
C GLY A 497 4.97 -28.61 12.82
N LEU A 498 5.96 -27.88 13.32
CA LEU A 498 7.24 -28.40 13.79
C LEU A 498 7.39 -28.28 15.31
N THR A 499 8.24 -29.09 15.91
CA THR A 499 8.59 -29.03 17.34
C THR A 499 10.00 -28.48 17.60
N ALA A 500 10.84 -28.45 16.57
CA ALA A 500 12.22 -27.97 16.64
C ALA A 500 12.75 -27.61 15.25
N VAL A 501 13.86 -26.91 15.21
CA VAL A 501 14.65 -26.61 14.01
C VAL A 501 16.10 -27.06 14.19
N ASP A 502 16.76 -27.40 13.09
CA ASP A 502 18.17 -27.86 13.12
C ASP A 502 19.15 -26.71 13.31
N ARG A 503 18.78 -25.51 12.88
CA ARG A 503 19.60 -24.31 12.98
C ARG A 503 18.74 -23.09 13.31
N LEU A 504 19.28 -22.21 14.14
CA LEU A 504 18.72 -20.92 14.48
C LEU A 504 19.71 -19.83 14.05
N PHE A 505 19.22 -18.86 13.28
CA PHE A 505 19.94 -17.64 12.98
C PHE A 505 19.27 -16.50 13.72
N THR A 506 20.06 -15.71 14.44
CA THR A 506 19.60 -14.48 15.14
C THR A 506 20.28 -13.27 14.50
N ALA A 507 19.52 -12.19 14.31
CA ALA A 507 20.02 -10.90 13.82
C ALA A 507 20.32 -9.97 15.01
#